data_cb04f301a59b0e507591202e16ed054f
#
_entry.id   cb04f301a59b0e507591202e16ed054f
#
_cell.length_a   1.000
_cell.length_b   1.000
_cell.length_c   1.000
_cell.angle_alpha   90.00
_cell.angle_beta   90.00
_cell.angle_gamma   90.00
#
_symmetry.space_group_name_H-M   'P 1'
#
loop_
_entity.id
_entity.type
_entity.pdbx_description
1 polymer ?
#
loop_
_entity_poly.entity_id
_entity_poly.type
_entity_poly.pdbx_seq_one_letter_code
_entity_poly.pdbx_strand_id
1 'polypeptide(L)'
;MKAAPVSREVRRHNEEILIHTGQHYDDAMSDIFFKVLEIPTPDYNLGVGSGTHARQTGAMLIKLEEVLEKEDPDVVLVYGDTNSTLAGALAAAKLHLPVGHVEAGLRSFNRRMPEELNRIVSDHVSNFLFCPTQTAVENLQKEGIENGVHLVGDVMYDVALASAQAARKRDIVRRLGLKPKGYVLATVHRPGTVDERAPLESVLRAFADCGETVVFPVHPRTRKRIQEFGLEGRLADNVRAIDPIDYLDFLALLIDAKKVATDSGGVQKEAYFFGVPCITLRDETEWIETVEDGWNAVVGTDTEDVVHAIKYFNPKGTKSKSFGDGHAAERIAGLLESLP
;
A
#
# COMPACT_ATOMS: atom_id res chain seq x y z
N MET A 1 6.70 -0.35 -5.64
CA MET A 1 6.67 1.02 -5.07
C MET A 1 7.61 1.13 -3.86
N LYS A 2 7.39 0.41 -2.78
CA LYS A 2 8.21 0.51 -1.54
C LYS A 2 9.71 0.32 -1.77
N ALA A 3 10.09 -0.59 -2.67
CA ALA A 3 11.49 -0.84 -3.00
C ALA A 3 12.18 0.34 -3.72
N ALA A 4 11.45 1.18 -4.46
CA ALA A 4 12.04 2.24 -5.28
C ALA A 4 12.96 3.21 -4.50
N PRO A 5 12.51 3.85 -3.41
CA PRO A 5 13.39 4.75 -2.65
C PRO A 5 14.53 4.01 -1.97
N VAL A 6 14.28 2.80 -1.44
CA VAL A 6 15.32 2.01 -0.77
C VAL A 6 16.38 1.54 -1.76
N SER A 7 15.98 0.99 -2.91
CA SER A 7 16.90 0.59 -3.99
C SER A 7 17.79 1.75 -4.43
N ARG A 8 17.23 2.94 -4.61
CA ARG A 8 18.00 4.14 -4.99
C ARG A 8 19.06 4.50 -3.94
N GLU A 9 18.73 4.44 -2.65
CA GLU A 9 19.68 4.78 -1.59
C GLU A 9 20.72 3.66 -1.40
N VAL A 10 20.31 2.39 -1.38
CA VAL A 10 21.20 1.23 -1.25
C VAL A 10 22.26 1.20 -2.37
N ARG A 11 21.86 1.44 -3.61
CA ARG A 11 22.77 1.43 -4.77
C ARG A 11 23.85 2.51 -4.76
N ARG A 12 23.78 3.49 -3.86
CA ARG A 12 24.84 4.49 -3.74
C ARG A 12 26.15 3.93 -3.21
N HIS A 13 26.06 2.91 -2.36
CA HIS A 13 27.19 2.39 -1.63
C HIS A 13 27.29 0.86 -1.62
N ASN A 14 26.26 0.18 -2.13
CA ASN A 14 26.16 -1.28 -2.14
C ASN A 14 25.85 -1.80 -3.54
N GLU A 15 26.19 -3.05 -3.81
CA GLU A 15 25.69 -3.80 -4.95
C GLU A 15 24.29 -4.36 -4.61
N GLU A 16 23.30 -4.05 -5.44
CA GLU A 16 21.95 -4.56 -5.27
C GLU A 16 21.61 -5.55 -6.37
N ILE A 17 21.11 -6.72 -6.00
CA ILE A 17 20.50 -7.69 -6.90
C ILE A 17 19.01 -7.67 -6.70
N LEU A 18 18.26 -7.20 -7.69
CA LEU A 18 16.82 -7.03 -7.62
C LEU A 18 16.10 -8.26 -8.17
N ILE A 19 15.35 -8.97 -7.31
CA ILE A 19 14.60 -10.15 -7.67
C ILE A 19 13.10 -9.82 -7.72
N HIS A 20 12.48 -9.96 -8.89
CA HIS A 20 11.03 -9.87 -9.08
C HIS A 20 10.42 -11.27 -9.10
N THR A 21 9.56 -11.57 -8.15
CA THR A 21 8.97 -12.91 -8.01
C THR A 21 7.92 -13.24 -9.07
N GLY A 22 7.36 -12.22 -9.74
CA GLY A 22 6.29 -12.40 -10.72
C GLY A 22 4.93 -12.75 -10.08
N GLN A 23 4.68 -12.31 -8.84
CA GLN A 23 3.41 -12.59 -8.13
C GLN A 23 2.19 -12.02 -8.85
N HIS A 24 2.32 -10.84 -9.48
CA HIS A 24 1.25 -10.19 -10.23
C HIS A 24 1.49 -10.35 -11.73
N TYR A 25 0.48 -10.82 -12.45
CA TYR A 25 0.56 -11.23 -13.86
C TYR A 25 0.37 -10.08 -14.86
N ASP A 26 0.17 -8.84 -14.40
CA ASP A 26 -0.05 -7.71 -15.30
C ASP A 26 1.28 -6.99 -15.58
N ASP A 27 2.00 -7.51 -16.59
CA ASP A 27 3.28 -6.95 -17.05
C ASP A 27 3.14 -5.47 -17.42
N ALA A 28 2.01 -5.07 -18.03
CA ALA A 28 1.78 -3.69 -18.44
C ALA A 28 1.63 -2.73 -17.24
N MET A 29 1.02 -3.17 -16.15
CA MET A 29 0.94 -2.36 -14.92
C MET A 29 2.29 -2.33 -14.19
N SER A 30 3.02 -3.45 -14.15
CA SER A 30 4.34 -3.52 -13.52
C SER A 30 5.35 -2.61 -14.23
N ASP A 31 5.44 -2.66 -15.56
CA ASP A 31 6.36 -1.86 -16.36
C ASP A 31 6.16 -0.36 -16.21
N ILE A 32 4.93 0.09 -16.07
CA ILE A 32 4.61 1.50 -15.82
C ILE A 32 5.19 1.95 -14.47
N PHE A 33 5.03 1.13 -13.41
CA PHE A 33 5.58 1.46 -12.09
C PHE A 33 7.10 1.48 -12.09
N PHE A 34 7.77 0.54 -12.76
CA PHE A 34 9.22 0.53 -12.89
C PHE A 34 9.73 1.82 -13.55
N LYS A 35 9.08 2.25 -14.64
CA LYS A 35 9.46 3.48 -15.36
C LYS A 35 9.17 4.76 -14.59
N VAL A 36 7.96 4.85 -14.00
CA VAL A 36 7.51 6.07 -13.29
C VAL A 36 8.29 6.31 -12.01
N LEU A 37 8.67 5.25 -11.30
CA LEU A 37 9.40 5.32 -10.05
C LEU A 37 10.93 5.13 -10.23
N GLU A 38 11.40 5.05 -11.48
CA GLU A 38 12.81 4.85 -11.81
C GLU A 38 13.42 3.62 -11.13
N ILE A 39 12.62 2.55 -10.96
CA ILE A 39 13.10 1.30 -10.40
C ILE A 39 13.96 0.60 -11.46
N PRO A 40 15.17 0.12 -11.13
CA PRO A 40 15.98 -0.63 -12.06
C PRO A 40 15.27 -1.88 -12.60
N THR A 41 15.63 -2.31 -13.79
CA THR A 41 15.18 -3.60 -14.31
C THR A 41 15.62 -4.70 -13.36
N PRO A 42 14.73 -5.62 -12.96
CA PRO A 42 15.12 -6.74 -12.10
C PRO A 42 16.20 -7.61 -12.74
N ASP A 43 17.20 -8.00 -11.95
CA ASP A 43 18.24 -8.92 -12.37
C ASP A 43 17.66 -10.33 -12.57
N TYR A 44 16.65 -10.68 -11.77
CA TYR A 44 15.92 -11.94 -11.85
C TYR A 44 14.41 -11.70 -11.89
N ASN A 45 13.73 -12.36 -12.83
CA ASN A 45 12.26 -12.47 -12.85
C ASN A 45 11.86 -13.94 -12.73
N LEU A 46 11.30 -14.32 -11.60
CA LEU A 46 10.96 -15.71 -11.29
C LEU A 46 9.67 -16.19 -11.99
N GLY A 47 8.84 -15.29 -12.49
CA GLY A 47 7.66 -15.61 -13.29
C GLY A 47 6.69 -16.58 -12.62
N VAL A 48 6.45 -16.47 -11.31
CA VAL A 48 5.64 -17.44 -10.55
C VAL A 48 4.15 -17.36 -10.93
N GLY A 49 3.66 -16.15 -11.23
CA GLY A 49 2.28 -15.95 -11.65
C GLY A 49 1.25 -16.09 -10.52
N SER A 50 -0.03 -16.16 -10.92
CA SER A 50 -1.16 -16.28 -10.00
C SER A 50 -1.39 -17.72 -9.57
N GLY A 51 -1.89 -17.90 -8.35
CA GLY A 51 -2.21 -19.21 -7.79
C GLY A 51 -2.84 -19.12 -6.40
N THR A 52 -3.11 -20.26 -5.77
CA THR A 52 -3.47 -20.29 -4.35
C THR A 52 -2.26 -19.87 -3.52
N HIS A 53 -2.50 -19.25 -2.36
CA HIS A 53 -1.42 -18.74 -1.51
C HIS A 53 -0.31 -19.76 -1.25
N ALA A 54 -0.68 -20.99 -0.87
CA ALA A 54 0.30 -22.05 -0.58
C ALA A 54 1.13 -22.45 -1.80
N ARG A 55 0.51 -22.62 -2.98
CA ARG A 55 1.22 -22.97 -4.22
C ARG A 55 2.15 -21.85 -4.66
N GLN A 56 1.67 -20.62 -4.59
CA GLN A 56 2.44 -19.44 -4.98
C GLN A 56 3.65 -19.26 -4.06
N THR A 57 3.46 -19.29 -2.73
CA THR A 57 4.55 -19.18 -1.75
C THR A 57 5.57 -20.31 -1.92
N GLY A 58 5.11 -21.57 -2.08
CA GLY A 58 6.00 -22.71 -2.28
C GLY A 58 6.82 -22.62 -3.56
N ALA A 59 6.21 -22.17 -4.67
CA ALA A 59 6.93 -21.97 -5.93
C ALA A 59 7.98 -20.85 -5.84
N MET A 60 7.67 -19.76 -5.09
CA MET A 60 8.62 -18.68 -4.82
C MET A 60 9.79 -19.16 -3.96
N LEU A 61 9.50 -19.94 -2.89
CA LEU A 61 10.53 -20.47 -2.00
C LEU A 61 11.60 -21.26 -2.77
N ILE A 62 11.18 -22.21 -3.62
CA ILE A 62 12.09 -23.06 -4.39
C ILE A 62 12.98 -22.21 -5.31
N LYS A 63 12.40 -21.26 -6.05
CA LYS A 63 13.15 -20.43 -6.99
C LYS A 63 14.04 -19.39 -6.30
N LEU A 64 13.62 -18.89 -5.15
CA LEU A 64 14.40 -17.94 -4.36
C LEU A 64 15.63 -18.63 -3.74
N GLU A 65 15.48 -19.85 -3.23
CA GLU A 65 16.58 -20.63 -2.71
C GLU A 65 17.72 -20.78 -3.75
N GLU A 66 17.38 -21.20 -4.98
CA GLU A 66 18.35 -21.33 -6.08
C GLU A 66 19.10 -20.02 -6.39
N VAL A 67 18.39 -18.88 -6.37
CA VAL A 67 19.01 -17.56 -6.62
C VAL A 67 19.88 -17.13 -5.44
N LEU A 68 19.39 -17.29 -4.21
CA LEU A 68 20.12 -16.87 -3.01
C LEU A 68 21.40 -17.71 -2.80
N GLU A 69 21.37 -19.02 -3.07
CA GLU A 69 22.58 -19.87 -3.05
C GLU A 69 23.62 -19.45 -4.09
N LYS A 70 23.15 -19.00 -5.27
CA LYS A 70 24.04 -18.58 -6.36
C LYS A 70 24.69 -17.22 -6.10
N GLU A 71 23.90 -16.26 -5.59
CA GLU A 71 24.33 -14.87 -5.43
C GLU A 71 25.02 -14.62 -4.08
N ASP A 72 24.80 -15.48 -3.08
CA ASP A 72 25.39 -15.45 -1.72
C ASP A 72 25.41 -14.01 -1.12
N PRO A 73 24.24 -13.35 -0.96
CA PRO A 73 24.19 -11.96 -0.54
C PRO A 73 24.48 -11.81 0.96
N ASP A 74 25.06 -10.69 1.37
CA ASP A 74 25.29 -10.35 2.77
C ASP A 74 23.98 -10.13 3.54
N VAL A 75 22.92 -9.64 2.86
CA VAL A 75 21.60 -9.42 3.44
C VAL A 75 20.50 -9.50 2.39
N VAL A 76 19.33 -10.02 2.78
CA VAL A 76 18.13 -10.08 1.94
C VAL A 76 17.09 -9.10 2.44
N LEU A 77 16.69 -8.14 1.61
CA LEU A 77 15.61 -7.20 1.93
C LEU A 77 14.28 -7.68 1.40
N VAL A 78 13.27 -7.70 2.26
CA VAL A 78 11.87 -7.97 1.91
C VAL A 78 10.97 -6.80 2.27
N TYR A 79 9.86 -6.63 1.54
CA TYR A 79 9.02 -5.44 1.63
C TYR A 79 7.55 -5.77 1.87
N GLY A 80 6.97 -5.21 2.91
CA GLY A 80 5.52 -5.30 3.20
C GLY A 80 5.09 -6.71 3.60
N ASP A 81 3.97 -7.20 3.03
CA ASP A 81 3.23 -8.33 3.59
C ASP A 81 2.68 -9.32 2.54
N THR A 82 3.26 -9.33 1.36
CA THR A 82 2.84 -10.24 0.27
C THR A 82 3.39 -11.66 0.46
N ASN A 83 2.91 -12.60 -0.37
CA ASN A 83 3.50 -13.95 -0.41
C ASN A 83 4.98 -13.91 -0.80
N SER A 84 5.39 -12.91 -1.60
CA SER A 84 6.81 -12.68 -1.96
C SER A 84 7.64 -12.32 -0.74
N THR A 85 7.10 -11.49 0.16
CA THR A 85 7.74 -11.10 1.41
C THR A 85 8.00 -12.33 2.29
N LEU A 86 6.94 -13.12 2.51
CA LEU A 86 7.02 -14.36 3.29
C LEU A 86 8.04 -15.35 2.69
N ALA A 87 7.95 -15.58 1.38
CA ALA A 87 8.84 -16.52 0.71
C ALA A 87 10.30 -16.07 0.76
N GLY A 88 10.58 -14.78 0.54
CA GLY A 88 11.93 -14.22 0.61
C GLY A 88 12.53 -14.30 2.01
N ALA A 89 11.77 -13.87 3.03
CA ALA A 89 12.21 -13.94 4.42
C ALA A 89 12.51 -15.38 4.86
N LEU A 90 11.59 -16.31 4.54
CA LEU A 90 11.76 -17.70 4.96
C LEU A 90 12.88 -18.42 4.21
N ALA A 91 13.05 -18.20 2.90
CA ALA A 91 14.15 -18.78 2.12
C ALA A 91 15.50 -18.30 2.67
N ALA A 92 15.67 -16.99 2.84
CA ALA A 92 16.90 -16.41 3.37
C ALA A 92 17.22 -16.91 4.79
N ALA A 93 16.23 -16.91 5.69
CA ALA A 93 16.43 -17.39 7.06
C ALA A 93 16.84 -18.87 7.13
N LYS A 94 16.33 -19.73 6.23
CA LYS A 94 16.71 -21.16 6.15
C LYS A 94 18.13 -21.36 5.59
N LEU A 95 18.61 -20.44 4.79
CA LEU A 95 19.98 -20.40 4.29
C LEU A 95 20.94 -19.68 5.25
N HIS A 96 20.46 -19.27 6.43
CA HIS A 96 21.20 -18.51 7.43
C HIS A 96 21.67 -17.13 6.93
N LEU A 97 21.05 -16.59 5.90
CA LEU A 97 21.30 -15.23 5.42
C LEU A 97 20.54 -14.22 6.28
N PRO A 98 21.16 -13.09 6.65
CA PRO A 98 20.47 -12.02 7.35
C PRO A 98 19.27 -11.47 6.56
N VAL A 99 18.14 -11.21 7.24
CA VAL A 99 16.92 -10.69 6.62
C VAL A 99 16.59 -9.32 7.19
N GLY A 100 16.34 -8.35 6.31
CA GLY A 100 15.80 -7.05 6.64
C GLY A 100 14.35 -6.93 6.14
N HIS A 101 13.40 -6.70 7.04
CA HIS A 101 11.98 -6.52 6.70
C HIS A 101 11.60 -5.03 6.73
N VAL A 102 11.31 -4.47 5.57
CA VAL A 102 10.83 -3.09 5.41
C VAL A 102 9.31 -3.05 5.55
N GLU A 103 8.81 -2.20 6.41
CA GLU A 103 7.42 -2.10 6.88
C GLU A 103 7.07 -3.23 7.87
N ALA A 104 7.99 -3.51 8.80
CA ALA A 104 7.85 -4.48 9.87
C ALA A 104 6.93 -3.99 11.01
N GLY A 105 6.40 -4.92 11.81
CA GLY A 105 5.66 -4.64 13.04
C GLY A 105 4.21 -4.21 12.87
N LEU A 106 3.69 -4.12 11.66
CA LEU A 106 2.27 -3.82 11.44
C LEU A 106 1.41 -5.01 11.85
N ARG A 107 0.25 -4.72 12.49
CA ARG A 107 -0.74 -5.72 12.88
C ARG A 107 -2.16 -5.24 12.60
N SER A 108 -2.96 -6.07 11.96
CA SER A 108 -4.42 -5.92 11.85
C SER A 108 -5.15 -6.75 12.90
N PHE A 109 -4.43 -7.68 13.55
CA PHE A 109 -4.97 -8.68 14.49
C PHE A 109 -6.05 -9.59 13.89
N ASN A 110 -6.23 -9.55 12.58
CA ASN A 110 -7.16 -10.40 11.84
C ASN A 110 -6.43 -11.55 11.13
N ARG A 111 -6.27 -12.68 11.80
CA ARG A 111 -5.56 -13.86 11.29
C ARG A 111 -6.26 -14.56 10.10
N ARG A 112 -7.45 -14.10 9.69
CA ARG A 112 -8.09 -14.55 8.44
C ARG A 112 -7.50 -13.85 7.21
N MET A 113 -6.79 -12.75 7.40
CA MET A 113 -6.06 -12.07 6.33
C MET A 113 -4.74 -12.80 6.05
N PRO A 114 -4.48 -13.24 4.81
CA PRO A 114 -3.19 -13.83 4.43
C PRO A 114 -2.00 -12.91 4.72
N GLU A 115 -2.17 -11.62 4.53
CA GLU A 115 -1.18 -10.60 4.77
C GLU A 115 -0.77 -10.53 6.25
N GLU A 116 -1.70 -10.75 7.17
CA GLU A 116 -1.39 -10.78 8.61
C GLU A 116 -0.48 -11.94 8.98
N LEU A 117 -0.74 -13.13 8.40
CA LEU A 117 0.12 -14.30 8.59
C LEU A 117 1.52 -14.05 7.99
N ASN A 118 1.56 -13.44 6.81
CA ASN A 118 2.83 -13.12 6.14
C ASN A 118 3.68 -12.17 6.98
N ARG A 119 3.10 -11.08 7.55
CA ARG A 119 3.84 -10.13 8.42
C ARG A 119 4.39 -10.81 9.65
N ILE A 120 3.54 -11.53 10.39
CA ILE A 120 3.94 -12.19 11.62
C ILE A 120 5.13 -13.11 11.38
N VAL A 121 5.06 -13.98 10.36
CA VAL A 121 6.14 -14.91 10.08
C VAL A 121 7.41 -14.18 9.60
N SER A 122 7.27 -13.20 8.71
CA SER A 122 8.41 -12.42 8.20
C SER A 122 9.12 -11.68 9.32
N ASP A 123 8.37 -11.03 10.23
CA ASP A 123 8.95 -10.33 11.38
C ASP A 123 9.74 -11.29 12.28
N HIS A 124 9.19 -12.47 12.59
CA HIS A 124 9.82 -13.44 13.50
C HIS A 124 11.08 -14.10 12.95
N VAL A 125 11.29 -14.10 11.64
CA VAL A 125 12.49 -14.66 11.01
C VAL A 125 13.49 -13.60 10.55
N SER A 126 13.17 -12.31 10.70
CA SER A 126 14.01 -11.20 10.27
C SER A 126 14.98 -10.76 11.36
N ASN A 127 16.20 -10.38 10.94
CA ASN A 127 17.23 -9.84 11.80
C ASN A 127 17.11 -8.32 12.00
N PHE A 128 16.63 -7.62 10.95
CA PHE A 128 16.43 -6.18 10.94
C PHE A 128 14.97 -5.88 10.61
N LEU A 129 14.32 -5.15 11.51
CA LEU A 129 12.91 -4.83 11.44
C LEU A 129 12.75 -3.31 11.30
N PHE A 130 12.55 -2.86 10.09
CA PHE A 130 12.43 -1.43 9.76
C PHE A 130 10.97 -1.01 9.92
N CYS A 131 10.65 -0.46 11.09
CA CYS A 131 9.30 -0.09 11.48
C CYS A 131 8.91 1.29 10.94
N PRO A 132 7.71 1.42 10.34
CA PRO A 132 7.23 2.70 9.81
C PRO A 132 6.75 3.65 10.90
N THR A 133 6.25 3.13 12.04
CA THR A 133 5.64 3.91 13.12
C THR A 133 6.02 3.37 14.50
N GLN A 134 5.79 4.19 15.54
CA GLN A 134 6.00 3.76 16.92
C GLN A 134 5.07 2.60 17.30
N THR A 135 3.84 2.60 16.80
CA THR A 135 2.89 1.48 16.99
C THR A 135 3.45 0.16 16.49
N ALA A 136 4.14 0.17 15.35
CA ALA A 136 4.77 -1.02 14.80
C ALA A 136 5.87 -1.55 15.74
N VAL A 137 6.69 -0.67 16.32
CA VAL A 137 7.68 -1.03 17.35
C VAL A 137 7.02 -1.66 18.57
N GLU A 138 5.95 -1.05 19.06
CA GLU A 138 5.22 -1.56 20.23
C GLU A 138 4.57 -2.92 19.99
N ASN A 139 4.09 -3.19 18.77
CA ASN A 139 3.55 -4.49 18.42
C ASN A 139 4.62 -5.58 18.48
N LEU A 140 5.83 -5.31 17.94
CA LEU A 140 6.96 -6.25 18.02
C LEU A 140 7.38 -6.50 19.48
N GLN A 141 7.45 -5.46 20.31
CA GLN A 141 7.76 -5.58 21.73
C GLN A 141 6.75 -6.46 22.47
N LYS A 142 5.44 -6.31 22.17
CA LYS A 142 4.39 -7.18 22.75
C LYS A 142 4.55 -8.65 22.35
N GLU A 143 5.19 -8.92 21.21
CA GLU A 143 5.51 -10.27 20.73
C GLU A 143 6.88 -10.76 21.21
N GLY A 144 7.60 -9.97 22.03
CA GLY A 144 8.91 -10.32 22.59
C GLY A 144 10.06 -10.10 21.61
N ILE A 145 9.85 -9.34 20.54
CA ILE A 145 10.88 -8.98 19.55
C ILE A 145 11.42 -7.60 19.89
N GLU A 146 12.65 -7.54 20.40
CA GLU A 146 13.30 -6.29 20.82
C GLU A 146 14.58 -6.01 20.02
N ASN A 147 15.27 -7.06 19.60
CA ASN A 147 16.53 -6.94 18.86
C ASN A 147 16.29 -6.63 17.39
N GLY A 148 17.11 -5.78 16.80
CA GLY A 148 17.05 -5.43 15.38
C GLY A 148 15.85 -4.56 14.99
N VAL A 149 15.10 -4.02 15.97
CA VAL A 149 13.94 -3.15 15.74
C VAL A 149 14.40 -1.70 15.55
N HIS A 150 14.09 -1.13 14.41
CA HIS A 150 14.49 0.23 14.04
C HIS A 150 13.28 1.05 13.59
N LEU A 151 12.99 2.15 14.29
CA LEU A 151 12.00 3.12 13.86
C LEU A 151 12.61 4.03 12.78
N VAL A 152 12.29 3.76 11.52
CA VAL A 152 12.85 4.47 10.36
C VAL A 152 11.89 5.46 9.70
N GLY A 153 10.59 5.30 9.92
CA GLY A 153 9.54 5.98 9.17
C GLY A 153 9.02 5.16 7.99
N ASP A 154 8.08 5.70 7.26
CA ASP A 154 7.38 4.99 6.18
C ASP A 154 7.98 5.31 4.81
N VAL A 155 8.55 4.30 4.16
CA VAL A 155 9.12 4.43 2.80
C VAL A 155 8.08 4.85 1.74
N MET A 156 6.78 4.63 2.00
CA MET A 156 5.73 5.16 1.13
C MET A 156 5.58 6.66 1.25
N TYR A 157 5.96 7.25 2.39
CA TYR A 157 6.03 8.70 2.54
C TYR A 157 7.15 9.28 1.68
N ASP A 158 8.31 8.63 1.64
CA ASP A 158 9.42 9.00 0.75
C ASP A 158 8.97 8.98 -0.72
N VAL A 159 8.29 7.90 -1.14
CA VAL A 159 7.72 7.78 -2.51
C VAL A 159 6.72 8.90 -2.80
N ALA A 160 5.80 9.14 -1.88
CA ALA A 160 4.75 10.14 -2.05
C ALA A 160 5.33 11.55 -2.20
N LEU A 161 6.30 11.92 -1.36
CA LEU A 161 6.97 13.23 -1.43
C LEU A 161 7.77 13.38 -2.72
N ALA A 162 8.55 12.38 -3.12
CA ALA A 162 9.30 12.40 -4.36
C ALA A 162 8.40 12.52 -5.60
N SER A 163 7.24 11.85 -5.57
CA SER A 163 6.27 11.85 -6.67
C SER A 163 5.40 13.12 -6.72
N ALA A 164 5.27 13.83 -5.60
CA ALA A 164 4.33 14.96 -5.49
C ALA A 164 4.59 16.07 -6.51
N GLN A 165 5.87 16.40 -6.79
CA GLN A 165 6.20 17.44 -7.76
C GLN A 165 5.81 17.03 -9.19
N ALA A 166 6.04 15.78 -9.56
CA ALA A 166 5.65 15.25 -10.86
C ALA A 166 4.11 15.14 -10.97
N ALA A 167 3.44 14.70 -9.91
CA ALA A 167 1.99 14.63 -9.85
C ALA A 167 1.33 16.01 -10.03
N ARG A 168 1.85 17.05 -9.39
CA ARG A 168 1.31 18.42 -9.51
C ARG A 168 1.45 19.02 -10.92
N LYS A 169 2.32 18.46 -11.77
CA LYS A 169 2.45 18.87 -13.18
C LYS A 169 1.42 18.16 -14.08
N ARG A 170 0.70 17.15 -13.55
CA ARG A 170 -0.35 16.46 -14.29
C ARG A 170 -1.57 17.37 -14.45
N ASP A 171 -2.19 17.34 -15.59
CA ASP A 171 -3.39 18.15 -15.89
C ASP A 171 -4.70 17.38 -15.76
N ILE A 172 -4.68 16.20 -15.12
CA ILE A 172 -5.83 15.29 -15.00
C ILE A 172 -7.07 15.99 -14.39
N VAL A 173 -6.88 16.80 -13.36
CA VAL A 173 -7.97 17.55 -12.70
C VAL A 173 -8.66 18.47 -13.71
N ARG A 174 -7.88 19.18 -14.55
CA ARG A 174 -8.40 20.05 -15.61
C ARG A 174 -9.03 19.24 -16.75
N ARG A 175 -8.40 18.15 -17.20
CA ARG A 175 -8.93 17.26 -18.26
C ARG A 175 -10.29 16.69 -17.90
N LEU A 176 -10.50 16.37 -16.61
CA LEU A 176 -11.79 15.90 -16.10
C LEU A 176 -12.76 17.05 -15.79
N GLY A 177 -12.41 18.31 -16.05
CA GLY A 177 -13.26 19.46 -15.76
C GLY A 177 -13.60 19.60 -14.26
N LEU A 178 -12.68 19.18 -13.40
CA LEU A 178 -12.82 19.25 -11.94
C LEU A 178 -12.27 20.57 -11.40
N LYS A 179 -12.75 20.96 -10.21
CA LYS A 179 -12.18 22.05 -9.43
C LYS A 179 -11.41 21.48 -8.26
N PRO A 180 -10.20 21.99 -7.93
CA PRO A 180 -9.50 21.59 -6.71
C PRO A 180 -10.43 21.73 -5.48
N LYS A 181 -10.39 20.74 -4.61
CA LYS A 181 -11.25 20.61 -3.43
C LYS A 181 -12.76 20.60 -3.72
N GLY A 182 -13.16 20.32 -4.96
CA GLY A 182 -14.56 20.27 -5.41
C GLY A 182 -15.08 18.85 -5.62
N TYR A 183 -14.36 17.81 -5.24
CA TYR A 183 -14.76 16.41 -5.44
C TYR A 183 -14.22 15.49 -4.35
N VAL A 184 -14.86 14.35 -4.20
CA VAL A 184 -14.40 13.21 -3.41
C VAL A 184 -13.70 12.22 -4.36
N LEU A 185 -12.48 11.80 -4.04
CA LEU A 185 -11.82 10.72 -4.77
C LEU A 185 -12.18 9.38 -4.13
N ALA A 186 -12.67 8.43 -4.91
CA ALA A 186 -13.06 7.11 -4.42
C ALA A 186 -12.20 6.00 -5.01
N THR A 187 -11.81 5.01 -4.17
CA THR A 187 -11.20 3.75 -4.62
C THR A 187 -11.80 2.58 -3.86
N VAL A 188 -12.24 1.55 -4.57
CA VAL A 188 -12.85 0.34 -3.99
C VAL A 188 -12.39 -0.86 -4.81
N HIS A 189 -11.68 -1.79 -4.17
CA HIS A 189 -11.13 -2.96 -4.86
C HIS A 189 -10.82 -4.16 -3.95
N ARG A 190 -10.96 -4.03 -2.63
CA ARG A 190 -10.68 -5.14 -1.71
C ARG A 190 -11.76 -6.23 -1.77
N PRO A 191 -11.37 -7.52 -1.57
CA PRO A 191 -12.31 -8.63 -1.57
C PRO A 191 -13.51 -8.42 -0.66
N GLY A 192 -13.28 -7.99 0.59
CA GLY A 192 -14.35 -7.77 1.57
C GLY A 192 -15.39 -6.74 1.16
N THR A 193 -15.01 -5.79 0.29
CA THR A 193 -15.93 -4.75 -0.22
C THR A 193 -16.57 -5.15 -1.54
N VAL A 194 -15.83 -5.86 -2.44
CA VAL A 194 -16.29 -6.03 -3.83
C VAL A 194 -16.77 -7.44 -4.18
N ASP A 195 -16.40 -8.48 -3.42
CA ASP A 195 -16.73 -9.85 -3.79
C ASP A 195 -18.16 -10.26 -3.39
N GLU A 196 -18.79 -9.49 -2.51
CA GLU A 196 -20.18 -9.65 -2.14
C GLU A 196 -21.02 -8.49 -2.67
N ARG A 197 -22.24 -8.81 -3.14
CA ARG A 197 -23.15 -7.82 -3.72
C ARG A 197 -23.51 -6.71 -2.73
N ALA A 198 -23.88 -7.05 -1.50
CA ALA A 198 -24.45 -6.12 -0.54
C ALA A 198 -23.48 -5.00 -0.14
N PRO A 199 -22.20 -5.25 0.26
CA PRO A 199 -21.25 -4.19 0.57
C PRO A 199 -20.97 -3.29 -0.64
N LEU A 200 -20.78 -3.87 -1.84
CA LEU A 200 -20.51 -3.09 -3.04
C LEU A 200 -21.69 -2.20 -3.41
N GLU A 201 -22.94 -2.73 -3.39
CA GLU A 201 -24.16 -1.96 -3.68
C GLU A 201 -24.35 -0.83 -2.67
N SER A 202 -24.08 -1.09 -1.38
CA SER A 202 -24.17 -0.09 -0.30
C SER A 202 -23.21 1.08 -0.53
N VAL A 203 -21.96 0.81 -0.86
CA VAL A 203 -20.96 1.84 -1.15
C VAL A 203 -21.31 2.64 -2.41
N LEU A 204 -21.74 1.98 -3.50
CA LEU A 204 -22.15 2.69 -4.73
C LEU A 204 -23.35 3.58 -4.48
N ARG A 205 -24.33 3.13 -3.67
CA ARG A 205 -25.46 3.94 -3.24
C ARG A 205 -25.00 5.15 -2.42
N ALA A 206 -24.07 4.95 -1.48
CA ALA A 206 -23.52 6.06 -0.70
C ALA A 206 -22.86 7.12 -1.59
N PHE A 207 -22.13 6.73 -2.61
CA PHE A 207 -21.54 7.65 -3.58
C PHE A 207 -22.60 8.41 -4.38
N ALA A 208 -23.71 7.76 -4.76
CA ALA A 208 -24.83 8.41 -5.43
C ALA A 208 -25.55 9.42 -4.52
N ASP A 209 -25.76 9.07 -3.24
CA ASP A 209 -26.60 9.81 -2.30
C ASP A 209 -25.83 10.91 -1.52
N CYS A 210 -24.49 10.96 -1.64
CA CYS A 210 -23.70 11.92 -0.86
C CYS A 210 -23.85 13.38 -1.27
N GLY A 211 -24.36 13.67 -2.47
CA GLY A 211 -24.56 15.03 -2.97
C GLY A 211 -23.29 15.75 -3.41
N GLU A 212 -22.15 15.06 -3.42
CA GLU A 212 -20.84 15.56 -3.89
C GLU A 212 -20.50 14.94 -5.24
N THR A 213 -19.67 15.59 -6.02
CA THR A 213 -19.04 14.93 -7.18
C THR A 213 -18.06 13.87 -6.69
N VAL A 214 -18.28 12.62 -7.07
CA VAL A 214 -17.37 11.52 -6.76
C VAL A 214 -16.58 11.13 -8.01
N VAL A 215 -15.26 11.19 -7.96
CA VAL A 215 -14.37 10.70 -9.01
C VAL A 215 -13.92 9.30 -8.63
N PHE A 216 -14.27 8.32 -9.45
CA PHE A 216 -14.07 6.92 -9.16
C PHE A 216 -13.27 6.22 -10.27
N PRO A 217 -11.92 6.19 -10.19
CA PRO A 217 -11.11 5.31 -11.02
C PRO A 217 -11.45 3.85 -10.69
N VAL A 218 -12.16 3.19 -11.61
CA VAL A 218 -12.74 1.87 -11.32
C VAL A 218 -11.72 0.78 -11.60
N HIS A 219 -11.27 0.11 -10.54
CA HIS A 219 -10.37 -1.04 -10.66
C HIS A 219 -11.01 -2.16 -11.51
N PRO A 220 -10.26 -2.90 -12.35
CA PRO A 220 -10.82 -3.94 -13.22
C PRO A 220 -11.66 -4.98 -12.48
N ARG A 221 -11.22 -5.44 -11.31
CA ARG A 221 -11.99 -6.35 -10.44
C ARG A 221 -13.36 -5.75 -10.06
N THR A 222 -13.38 -4.50 -9.64
CA THR A 222 -14.60 -3.82 -9.21
C THR A 222 -15.54 -3.61 -10.38
N ARG A 223 -15.02 -3.22 -11.55
CA ARG A 223 -15.80 -3.10 -12.79
C ARG A 223 -16.47 -4.42 -13.15
N LYS A 224 -15.72 -5.52 -13.11
CA LYS A 224 -16.25 -6.86 -13.35
C LYS A 224 -17.38 -7.21 -12.38
N ARG A 225 -17.20 -6.93 -11.07
CA ARG A 225 -18.24 -7.20 -10.05
C ARG A 225 -19.49 -6.32 -10.21
N ILE A 226 -19.31 -5.05 -10.56
CA ILE A 226 -20.45 -4.15 -10.88
C ILE A 226 -21.29 -4.76 -12.00
N GLN A 227 -20.66 -5.26 -13.08
CA GLN A 227 -21.34 -5.90 -14.19
C GLN A 227 -22.01 -7.23 -13.79
N GLU A 228 -21.26 -8.12 -13.10
CA GLU A 228 -21.79 -9.42 -12.66
C GLU A 228 -23.00 -9.29 -11.73
N PHE A 229 -23.02 -8.23 -10.92
CA PHE A 229 -24.14 -7.97 -9.99
C PHE A 229 -25.24 -7.10 -10.58
N GLY A 230 -25.08 -6.58 -11.80
CA GLY A 230 -26.07 -5.70 -12.44
C GLY A 230 -26.24 -4.36 -11.70
N LEU A 231 -25.12 -3.77 -11.26
CA LEU A 231 -25.11 -2.54 -10.43
C LEU A 231 -24.74 -1.27 -11.23
N GLU A 232 -24.61 -1.34 -12.57
CA GLU A 232 -24.27 -0.19 -13.41
C GLU A 232 -25.23 0.99 -13.21
N GLY A 233 -26.52 0.71 -13.02
CA GLY A 233 -27.55 1.72 -12.75
C GLY A 233 -27.39 2.41 -11.38
N ARG A 234 -26.46 1.98 -10.52
CA ARG A 234 -26.12 2.66 -9.26
C ARG A 234 -25.10 3.77 -9.43
N LEU A 235 -24.45 3.86 -10.60
CA LEU A 235 -23.53 4.94 -10.93
C LEU A 235 -24.35 6.16 -11.38
N ALA A 236 -24.76 6.99 -10.44
CA ALA A 236 -25.54 8.20 -10.70
C ALA A 236 -24.71 9.30 -11.36
N ASP A 237 -25.33 10.35 -11.88
CA ASP A 237 -24.69 11.42 -12.65
C ASP A 237 -23.59 12.17 -11.89
N ASN A 238 -23.65 12.20 -10.56
CA ASN A 238 -22.60 12.78 -9.71
C ASN A 238 -21.39 11.86 -9.52
N VAL A 239 -21.48 10.56 -9.93
CA VAL A 239 -20.39 9.58 -9.83
C VAL A 239 -19.70 9.47 -11.19
N ARG A 240 -18.52 10.07 -11.30
CA ARG A 240 -17.67 10.01 -12.49
C ARG A 240 -16.81 8.76 -12.44
N ALA A 241 -17.35 7.64 -12.89
CA ALA A 241 -16.60 6.40 -13.08
C ALA A 241 -15.66 6.53 -14.28
N ILE A 242 -14.36 6.46 -14.05
CA ILE A 242 -13.33 6.56 -15.08
C ILE A 242 -12.52 5.26 -15.16
N ASP A 243 -11.80 5.07 -16.25
CA ASP A 243 -10.87 3.95 -16.38
C ASP A 243 -9.71 4.07 -15.38
N PRO A 244 -9.04 2.96 -15.05
CA PRO A 244 -7.82 2.99 -14.25
C PRO A 244 -6.81 3.99 -14.82
N ILE A 245 -6.17 4.73 -13.93
CA ILE A 245 -5.19 5.77 -14.26
C ILE A 245 -3.84 5.42 -13.67
N ASP A 246 -2.78 6.04 -14.16
CA ASP A 246 -1.45 5.84 -13.60
C ASP A 246 -1.32 6.48 -12.21
N TYR A 247 -0.24 6.11 -11.50
CA TYR A 247 -0.01 6.55 -10.12
C TYR A 247 0.11 8.08 -10.00
N LEU A 248 0.77 8.75 -10.94
CA LEU A 248 0.96 10.20 -10.89
C LEU A 248 -0.35 10.95 -11.12
N ASP A 249 -1.19 10.48 -12.05
CA ASP A 249 -2.52 11.02 -12.27
C ASP A 249 -3.42 10.76 -11.05
N PHE A 250 -3.32 9.57 -10.44
CA PHE A 250 -4.04 9.27 -9.19
C PHE A 250 -3.60 10.18 -8.04
N LEU A 251 -2.30 10.36 -7.87
CA LEU A 251 -1.74 11.22 -6.81
C LEU A 251 -2.13 12.69 -7.02
N ALA A 252 -2.17 13.16 -8.28
CA ALA A 252 -2.65 14.51 -8.61
C ALA A 252 -4.13 14.68 -8.20
N LEU A 253 -5.00 13.71 -8.53
CA LEU A 253 -6.38 13.71 -8.09
C LEU A 253 -6.50 13.64 -6.56
N LEU A 254 -5.67 12.86 -5.89
CA LEU A 254 -5.69 12.74 -4.43
C LEU A 254 -5.30 14.05 -3.76
N ILE A 255 -4.22 14.69 -4.19
CA ILE A 255 -3.74 15.96 -3.61
C ILE A 255 -4.81 17.05 -3.70
N ASP A 256 -5.54 17.11 -4.81
CA ASP A 256 -6.57 18.12 -5.06
C ASP A 256 -7.98 17.68 -4.63
N ALA A 257 -8.16 16.47 -4.10
CA ALA A 257 -9.45 16.02 -3.59
C ALA A 257 -9.89 16.81 -2.34
N LYS A 258 -11.20 16.99 -2.18
CA LYS A 258 -11.83 17.49 -0.94
C LYS A 258 -11.70 16.46 0.18
N LYS A 259 -11.96 15.19 -0.16
CA LYS A 259 -11.87 14.01 0.71
C LYS A 259 -11.52 12.79 -0.14
N VAL A 260 -11.06 11.75 0.51
CA VAL A 260 -10.86 10.42 -0.09
C VAL A 260 -11.78 9.43 0.59
N ALA A 261 -12.46 8.57 -0.19
CA ALA A 261 -13.22 7.42 0.31
C ALA A 261 -12.59 6.13 -0.23
N THR A 262 -12.04 5.27 0.63
CA THR A 262 -11.20 4.15 0.17
C THR A 262 -11.25 2.92 1.06
N ASP A 263 -11.09 1.75 0.46
CA ASP A 263 -10.80 0.49 1.16
C ASP A 263 -9.30 0.12 1.11
N SER A 264 -8.47 0.94 0.45
CA SER A 264 -7.03 0.71 0.29
C SER A 264 -6.21 1.28 1.45
N GLY A 265 -5.38 0.44 2.10
CA GLY A 265 -4.47 0.89 3.15
C GLY A 265 -3.41 1.89 2.65
N GLY A 266 -2.89 1.71 1.43
CA GLY A 266 -1.93 2.65 0.82
C GLY A 266 -2.53 4.04 0.62
N VAL A 267 -3.75 4.09 0.08
CA VAL A 267 -4.45 5.36 -0.19
C VAL A 267 -4.82 6.10 1.10
N GLN A 268 -5.13 5.38 2.19
CA GLN A 268 -5.33 5.98 3.52
C GLN A 268 -4.08 6.78 3.96
N LYS A 269 -2.89 6.18 3.84
CA LYS A 269 -1.63 6.85 4.17
C LYS A 269 -1.36 8.03 3.25
N GLU A 270 -1.51 7.85 1.94
CA GLU A 270 -1.29 8.94 0.97
C GLU A 270 -2.22 10.12 1.23
N ALA A 271 -3.50 9.88 1.51
CA ALA A 271 -4.43 10.92 1.92
C ALA A 271 -3.95 11.66 3.17
N TYR A 272 -3.51 10.93 4.18
CA TYR A 272 -2.92 11.50 5.38
C TYR A 272 -1.66 12.31 5.07
N PHE A 273 -0.71 11.80 4.26
CA PHE A 273 0.52 12.49 3.91
C PHE A 273 0.27 13.87 3.30
N PHE A 274 -0.72 13.95 2.41
CA PHE A 274 -1.07 15.20 1.74
C PHE A 274 -2.14 16.04 2.46
N GLY A 275 -2.55 15.65 3.66
CA GLY A 275 -3.54 16.39 4.44
C GLY A 275 -4.91 16.42 3.78
N VAL A 276 -5.31 15.30 3.20
CA VAL A 276 -6.65 15.09 2.65
C VAL A 276 -7.43 14.19 3.60
N PRO A 277 -8.62 14.61 4.09
CA PRO A 277 -9.44 13.79 4.97
C PRO A 277 -9.78 12.46 4.32
N CYS A 278 -9.58 11.36 5.04
CA CYS A 278 -9.85 10.00 4.57
C CYS A 278 -11.08 9.40 5.23
N ILE A 279 -11.87 8.68 4.45
CA ILE A 279 -12.99 7.87 4.88
C ILE A 279 -12.68 6.43 4.50
N THR A 280 -12.44 5.60 5.50
CA THR A 280 -12.06 4.20 5.29
C THR A 280 -13.31 3.32 5.23
N LEU A 281 -13.53 2.73 4.06
CA LEU A 281 -14.65 1.83 3.73
C LEU A 281 -14.37 0.40 4.19
N ARG A 282 -13.98 0.25 5.45
CA ARG A 282 -13.65 -1.00 6.11
C ARG A 282 -14.05 -0.89 7.58
N ASP A 283 -14.17 -2.03 8.27
CA ASP A 283 -14.46 -2.09 9.71
C ASP A 283 -13.20 -1.91 10.56
N GLU A 284 -12.01 -2.01 9.95
CA GLU A 284 -10.71 -1.95 10.61
C GLU A 284 -9.65 -1.26 9.74
N THR A 285 -8.57 -0.79 10.35
CA THR A 285 -7.39 -0.30 9.65
C THR A 285 -6.11 -0.66 10.42
N GLU A 286 -5.06 -0.96 9.69
CA GLU A 286 -3.69 -1.11 10.20
C GLU A 286 -3.03 0.25 10.51
N TRP A 287 -3.62 1.36 10.08
CA TRP A 287 -3.07 2.72 10.19
C TRP A 287 -3.81 3.53 11.26
N ILE A 288 -3.71 3.05 12.52
CA ILE A 288 -4.43 3.65 13.65
C ILE A 288 -4.00 5.09 13.92
N GLU A 289 -2.74 5.45 13.61
CA GLU A 289 -2.21 6.81 13.77
C GLU A 289 -3.01 7.83 12.96
N THR A 290 -3.50 7.44 11.77
CA THR A 290 -4.32 8.34 10.93
C THR A 290 -5.69 8.62 11.55
N VAL A 291 -6.21 7.66 12.33
CA VAL A 291 -7.47 7.76 13.06
C VAL A 291 -7.29 8.56 14.35
N GLU A 292 -6.24 8.27 15.11
CA GLU A 292 -5.91 8.97 16.35
C GLU A 292 -5.65 10.46 16.14
N ASP A 293 -4.98 10.80 15.05
CA ASP A 293 -4.78 12.19 14.62
C ASP A 293 -6.06 12.85 14.07
N GLY A 294 -7.15 12.09 13.94
CA GLY A 294 -8.44 12.59 13.49
C GLY A 294 -8.51 12.92 11.99
N TRP A 295 -7.62 12.35 11.17
CA TRP A 295 -7.59 12.55 9.70
C TRP A 295 -8.21 11.40 8.91
N ASN A 296 -8.57 10.31 9.59
CA ASN A 296 -9.21 9.14 8.99
C ASN A 296 -10.42 8.70 9.82
N ALA A 297 -11.55 8.49 9.18
CA ALA A 297 -12.75 7.91 9.77
C ALA A 297 -12.96 6.49 9.22
N VAL A 298 -12.92 5.50 10.10
CA VAL A 298 -13.24 4.10 9.76
C VAL A 298 -14.75 3.92 9.91
N VAL A 299 -15.47 3.67 8.80
CA VAL A 299 -16.95 3.73 8.78
C VAL A 299 -17.61 2.46 8.21
N GLY A 300 -16.82 1.47 7.79
CA GLY A 300 -17.39 0.29 7.13
C GLY A 300 -17.98 0.62 5.76
N THR A 301 -18.95 -0.17 5.36
CA THR A 301 -19.60 -0.08 4.04
C THR A 301 -21.08 0.32 4.10
N ASP A 302 -21.60 0.65 5.27
CA ASP A 302 -23.00 1.09 5.41
C ASP A 302 -23.25 2.41 4.68
N THR A 303 -24.37 2.47 3.94
CA THR A 303 -24.71 3.62 3.10
C THR A 303 -24.82 4.91 3.91
N GLU A 304 -25.52 4.87 5.05
CA GLU A 304 -25.81 6.08 5.83
C GLU A 304 -24.54 6.60 6.51
N ASP A 305 -23.71 5.71 7.05
CA ASP A 305 -22.45 6.06 7.70
C ASP A 305 -21.45 6.66 6.69
N VAL A 306 -21.33 6.07 5.50
CA VAL A 306 -20.47 6.59 4.43
C VAL A 306 -20.95 7.97 3.96
N VAL A 307 -22.27 8.15 3.70
CA VAL A 307 -22.86 9.44 3.33
C VAL A 307 -22.61 10.48 4.41
N HIS A 308 -22.83 10.12 5.67
CA HIS A 308 -22.62 11.02 6.80
C HIS A 308 -21.15 11.46 6.88
N ALA A 309 -20.21 10.52 6.75
CA ALA A 309 -18.78 10.84 6.77
C ALA A 309 -18.37 11.71 5.57
N ILE A 310 -18.84 11.42 4.35
CA ILE A 310 -18.56 12.26 3.19
C ILE A 310 -19.02 13.70 3.43
N LYS A 311 -20.21 13.90 4.00
CA LYS A 311 -20.76 15.24 4.24
C LYS A 311 -20.09 15.97 5.40
N TYR A 312 -19.90 15.31 6.52
CA TYR A 312 -19.65 16.00 7.80
C TYR A 312 -18.29 15.73 8.41
N PHE A 313 -17.58 14.64 8.04
CA PHE A 313 -16.26 14.39 8.59
C PHE A 313 -15.27 15.48 8.16
N ASN A 314 -14.69 16.15 9.13
CA ASN A 314 -13.59 17.10 8.94
C ASN A 314 -12.55 16.85 10.03
N PRO A 315 -11.25 16.82 9.71
CA PRO A 315 -10.18 16.66 10.67
C PRO A 315 -10.24 17.73 11.76
N LYS A 316 -10.01 17.33 13.01
CA LYS A 316 -10.02 18.23 14.18
C LYS A 316 -8.62 18.44 14.78
N GLY A 317 -7.64 17.65 14.37
CA GLY A 317 -6.29 17.64 14.93
C GLY A 317 -5.21 18.09 13.94
N THR A 318 -4.01 18.30 14.47
CA THR A 318 -2.79 18.44 13.68
C THR A 318 -2.22 17.06 13.41
N LYS A 319 -1.72 16.83 12.20
CA LYS A 319 -1.03 15.57 11.89
C LYS A 319 0.23 15.44 12.76
N SER A 320 0.39 14.27 13.35
CA SER A 320 1.64 13.89 14.01
C SER A 320 2.75 13.62 12.97
N LYS A 321 3.96 13.35 13.46
CA LYS A 321 5.07 12.86 12.63
C LYS A 321 5.22 11.34 12.71
N SER A 322 4.13 10.63 12.96
CA SER A 322 4.16 9.18 13.20
C SER A 322 4.76 8.38 12.06
N PHE A 323 4.65 8.86 10.81
CA PHE A 323 5.23 8.22 9.63
C PHE A 323 6.63 8.73 9.25
N GLY A 324 7.28 9.51 10.13
CA GLY A 324 8.60 10.07 9.89
C GLY A 324 8.57 11.38 9.11
N ASP A 325 9.61 11.63 8.34
CA ASP A 325 9.90 12.91 7.67
C ASP A 325 10.24 12.79 6.16
N GLY A 326 10.10 11.59 5.58
CA GLY A 326 10.40 11.34 4.16
C GLY A 326 11.86 10.94 3.89
N HIS A 327 12.59 10.46 4.90
CA HIS A 327 13.97 9.97 4.82
C HIS A 327 14.10 8.52 5.35
N ALA A 328 13.04 7.73 5.24
CA ALA A 328 13.05 6.34 5.73
C ALA A 328 14.05 5.47 4.95
N ALA A 329 14.08 5.62 3.63
CA ALA A 329 14.98 4.87 2.77
C ALA A 329 16.47 5.16 3.06
N GLU A 330 16.80 6.43 3.29
CA GLU A 330 18.16 6.86 3.66
C GLU A 330 18.59 6.25 5.00
N ARG A 331 17.69 6.21 6.00
CA ARG A 331 17.96 5.55 7.28
C ARG A 331 18.16 4.05 7.15
N ILE A 332 17.35 3.38 6.32
CA ILE A 332 17.50 1.95 6.04
C ILE A 332 18.86 1.67 5.41
N ALA A 333 19.26 2.42 4.36
CA ALA A 333 20.55 2.25 3.70
C ALA A 333 21.72 2.45 4.68
N GLY A 334 21.68 3.51 5.50
CA GLY A 334 22.73 3.76 6.50
C GLY A 334 22.83 2.68 7.59
N LEU A 335 21.70 2.04 7.97
CA LEU A 335 21.72 0.91 8.90
C LEU A 335 22.35 -0.33 8.25
N LEU A 336 22.09 -0.58 6.96
CA LEU A 336 22.69 -1.71 6.24
C LEU A 336 24.20 -1.56 6.06
N GLU A 337 24.72 -0.34 5.86
CA GLU A 337 26.17 -0.07 5.78
C GLU A 337 26.90 -0.35 7.09
N SER A 338 26.18 -0.36 8.21
CA SER A 338 26.75 -0.65 9.53
C SER A 338 26.78 -2.15 9.88
N LEU A 339 26.37 -3.02 8.95
CA LEU A 339 26.45 -4.47 9.12
C LEU A 339 27.91 -4.92 9.13
N PRO A 340 28.28 -5.87 10.03
CA PRO A 340 29.66 -6.33 10.19
C PRO A 340 30.15 -7.11 8.97
#